data_1d08e07eabf32b65e7f40c20a9e678d7
#
_entry.id   1d08e07eabf32b65e7f40c20a9e678d7
#
_cell.length_a   1.000
_cell.length_b   1.000
_cell.length_c   1.000
_cell.angle_alpha   90.00
_cell.angle_beta   90.00
_cell.angle_gamma   90.00
#
_symmetry.space_group_name_H-M   'P 1'
#
loop_
_entity.id
_entity.type
_entity.pdbx_description
1 polymer ?
#
loop_
_entity_poly.entity_id
_entity_poly.type
_entity_poly.pdbx_seq_one_letter_code
_entity_poly.pdbx_strand_id
1 'polypeptide(L)'
;MTRLATHLGALMLCALLALCGSLPAMAHAQLLATSPAANTVLDSVPTTATLTFNEPVTALAITLIGADGDPRDLLAATESGETLVVTLPAEMSQGTHALSWRVVSVDAHPIAGTLIFSVGTASAAPLAETAASSRATTISLWLGKTGLFIALVIGVGGAVFALAAPLPVPARRAAIAASAVGLVLAPLTLGLHGADAMGLAPDALIGTPSWATGFLTSYGTSVLLLLGAFALALAALLLPSLGVLAWLAWAFSAIALAVSGHAGAAQPQMLTRAAVIFHIGGILFWTGALLPLWFALSSRGETADRALIRFSRFIPFAVLPLLVSGIVLAVIQLGAPGPAWLRPYGYILAAKLALLVLLLALALWNRLSLTAPALKGELKARHRLRFSIRLELVLVLLILALVAGWRFTPPPRALAEVEAAQAARAALLEPIHAHAMDDKIMAGLTITPGTAGPVRIEIEVTDIDYEPIEPVAVNITFSAPE
;
A
#
# COMPACT_ATOMS: atom_id res chain seq x y z
N MET A 1 30.55 27.15 -1.90
CA MET A 1 29.34 26.44 -1.44
C MET A 1 28.49 25.88 -2.59
N THR A 2 28.41 26.52 -3.76
CA THR A 2 27.62 26.05 -4.90
C THR A 2 28.08 24.71 -5.53
N ARG A 3 29.41 24.47 -5.63
CA ARG A 3 29.93 23.21 -6.20
C ARG A 3 29.70 21.98 -5.31
N LEU A 4 29.78 22.14 -3.99
CA LEU A 4 29.51 21.04 -3.04
C LEU A 4 28.01 20.63 -3.07
N ALA A 5 27.12 21.62 -3.17
CA ALA A 5 25.68 21.38 -3.29
C ALA A 5 25.31 20.67 -4.61
N THR A 6 25.99 21.01 -5.72
CA THR A 6 25.79 20.32 -7.01
C THR A 6 26.33 18.90 -7.00
N HIS A 7 27.49 18.64 -6.39
CA HIS A 7 28.02 17.28 -6.27
C HIS A 7 27.20 16.41 -5.32
N LEU A 8 26.73 16.95 -4.19
CA LEU A 8 25.80 16.27 -3.30
C LEU A 8 24.45 15.96 -3.97
N GLY A 9 23.93 16.89 -4.75
CA GLY A 9 22.70 16.69 -5.55
C GLY A 9 22.87 15.61 -6.62
N ALA A 10 24.02 15.58 -7.31
CA ALA A 10 24.33 14.55 -8.29
C ALA A 10 24.53 13.17 -7.64
N LEU A 11 25.24 13.10 -6.50
CA LEU A 11 25.44 11.87 -5.75
C LEU A 11 24.11 11.32 -5.20
N MET A 12 23.24 12.22 -4.75
CA MET A 12 21.88 11.91 -4.30
C MET A 12 21.00 11.39 -5.43
N LEU A 13 21.11 11.97 -6.61
CA LEU A 13 20.38 11.51 -7.81
C LEU A 13 20.88 10.13 -8.25
N CYS A 14 22.21 9.89 -8.24
CA CYS A 14 22.79 8.58 -8.54
C CYS A 14 22.39 7.51 -7.49
N ALA A 15 22.39 7.85 -6.20
CA ALA A 15 21.92 6.95 -5.13
C ALA A 15 20.41 6.66 -5.26
N LEU A 16 19.61 7.65 -5.60
CA LEU A 16 18.18 7.52 -5.91
C LEU A 16 17.95 6.57 -7.10
N LEU A 17 18.69 6.74 -8.19
CA LEU A 17 18.61 5.88 -9.38
C LEU A 17 19.08 4.44 -9.08
N ALA A 18 20.10 4.27 -8.24
CA ALA A 18 20.58 2.94 -7.82
C ALA A 18 19.58 2.19 -6.91
N LEU A 19 18.84 2.91 -6.05
CA LEU A 19 17.78 2.35 -5.21
C LEU A 19 16.49 2.01 -5.99
N CYS A 20 16.34 2.53 -7.20
CA CYS A 20 15.21 2.24 -8.09
C CYS A 20 15.35 0.92 -8.86
N GLY A 21 16.49 0.21 -8.79
CA GLY A 21 16.67 -1.14 -9.35
C GLY A 21 15.80 -2.13 -8.58
N SER A 22 14.69 -2.57 -9.16
CA SER A 22 13.70 -3.36 -8.44
C SER A 22 13.12 -4.49 -9.27
N LEU A 23 12.84 -5.59 -8.58
CA LEU A 23 12.03 -6.69 -9.06
C LEU A 23 10.57 -6.22 -9.25
N PRO A 24 9.82 -6.80 -10.19
CA PRO A 24 8.41 -6.49 -10.36
C PRO A 24 7.65 -6.90 -9.09
N ALA A 25 7.00 -5.95 -8.43
CA ALA A 25 6.09 -6.20 -7.32
C ALA A 25 4.68 -5.81 -7.76
N MET A 26 3.75 -6.75 -7.72
CA MET A 26 2.32 -6.52 -7.87
C MET A 26 1.77 -5.97 -6.54
N ALA A 27 0.78 -5.12 -6.56
CA ALA A 27 0.30 -4.45 -5.34
C ALA A 27 -0.99 -5.11 -4.86
N HIS A 28 -0.95 -5.84 -3.81
CA HIS A 28 -1.92 -6.66 -3.08
C HIS A 28 -1.90 -8.13 -3.49
N ALA A 29 -1.49 -8.95 -2.53
CA ALA A 29 -1.63 -10.37 -2.64
C ALA A 29 -3.12 -10.76 -2.64
N GLN A 30 -3.44 -11.71 -3.52
CA GLN A 30 -4.74 -12.35 -3.56
C GLN A 30 -4.60 -13.82 -3.79
N LEU A 31 -5.43 -14.59 -3.12
CA LEU A 31 -5.51 -16.00 -3.32
C LEU A 31 -6.15 -16.29 -4.68
N LEU A 32 -5.36 -16.87 -5.58
CA LEU A 32 -5.80 -17.27 -6.93
C LEU A 32 -6.28 -18.72 -6.96
N ALA A 33 -5.57 -19.60 -6.24
CA ALA A 33 -5.82 -21.03 -6.28
C ALA A 33 -5.54 -21.70 -4.93
N THR A 34 -6.22 -22.82 -4.69
CA THR A 34 -5.92 -23.71 -3.57
C THR A 34 -5.89 -25.17 -4.05
N SER A 35 -5.03 -25.96 -3.42
CA SER A 35 -5.05 -27.42 -3.52
C SER A 35 -4.93 -27.97 -2.09
N PRO A 36 -5.92 -28.70 -1.57
CA PRO A 36 -7.20 -29.07 -2.20
C PRO A 36 -8.00 -27.84 -2.66
N ALA A 37 -8.87 -28.04 -3.66
CA ALA A 37 -9.81 -26.98 -4.04
C ALA A 37 -10.81 -26.72 -2.89
N ALA A 38 -11.25 -25.49 -2.75
CA ALA A 38 -12.19 -25.12 -1.69
C ALA A 38 -13.52 -25.93 -1.83
N ASN A 39 -14.05 -26.37 -0.69
CA ASN A 39 -15.28 -27.14 -0.56
C ASN A 39 -15.25 -28.52 -1.24
N THR A 40 -14.09 -29.10 -1.49
CA THR A 40 -13.96 -30.46 -2.00
C THR A 40 -14.02 -31.50 -0.89
N VAL A 41 -14.52 -32.70 -1.20
CA VAL A 41 -14.44 -33.90 -0.36
C VAL A 41 -13.37 -34.81 -0.94
N LEU A 42 -12.38 -35.15 -0.12
CA LEU A 42 -11.23 -35.98 -0.47
C LEU A 42 -11.43 -37.38 0.10
N ASP A 43 -11.08 -38.41 -0.65
CA ASP A 43 -11.13 -39.81 -0.18
C ASP A 43 -10.02 -40.14 0.83
N SER A 44 -8.94 -39.38 0.81
CA SER A 44 -7.78 -39.56 1.71
C SER A 44 -7.23 -38.25 2.23
N VAL A 45 -6.53 -38.31 3.38
CA VAL A 45 -5.89 -37.16 3.99
C VAL A 45 -4.82 -36.58 3.06
N PRO A 46 -4.89 -35.31 2.67
CA PRO A 46 -3.85 -34.67 1.89
C PRO A 46 -2.61 -34.40 2.74
N THR A 47 -1.42 -34.60 2.16
CA THR A 47 -0.15 -34.34 2.88
C THR A 47 0.19 -32.85 2.96
N THR A 48 -0.29 -32.07 1.99
CA THR A 48 -0.04 -30.63 1.90
C THR A 48 -1.29 -29.87 1.45
N ALA A 49 -1.38 -28.65 1.88
CA ALA A 49 -2.27 -27.65 1.30
C ALA A 49 -1.43 -26.58 0.59
N THR A 50 -1.80 -26.23 -0.64
CA THR A 50 -1.12 -25.21 -1.43
C THR A 50 -2.03 -24.02 -1.62
N LEU A 51 -1.52 -22.84 -1.33
CA LEU A 51 -2.18 -21.56 -1.54
C LEU A 51 -1.37 -20.77 -2.57
N THR A 52 -1.95 -20.48 -3.72
CA THR A 52 -1.29 -19.72 -4.80
C THR A 52 -1.85 -18.31 -4.85
N PHE A 53 -0.96 -17.31 -4.81
CA PHE A 53 -1.28 -15.91 -4.84
C PHE A 53 -0.84 -15.28 -6.17
N ASN A 54 -1.27 -14.05 -6.44
CA ASN A 54 -0.84 -13.26 -7.59
C ASN A 54 0.52 -12.56 -7.41
N GLU A 55 1.08 -12.59 -6.19
CA GLU A 55 2.38 -12.04 -5.84
C GLU A 55 3.01 -12.81 -4.68
N PRO A 56 4.32 -12.64 -4.43
CA PRO A 56 4.98 -13.26 -3.29
C PRO A 56 4.39 -12.79 -1.96
N VAL A 57 4.18 -13.74 -1.06
CA VAL A 57 3.65 -13.50 0.28
C VAL A 57 4.52 -14.16 1.34
N THR A 58 4.50 -13.58 2.54
CA THR A 58 5.11 -14.16 3.75
C THR A 58 4.01 -14.60 4.70
N ALA A 59 4.09 -15.84 5.17
CA ALA A 59 3.15 -16.41 6.11
C ALA A 59 3.31 -15.78 7.49
N LEU A 60 2.19 -15.33 8.09
CA LEU A 60 2.15 -14.77 9.45
C LEU A 60 1.52 -15.73 10.46
N ALA A 61 0.45 -16.39 10.06
CA ALA A 61 -0.26 -17.38 10.87
C ALA A 61 -1.00 -18.37 9.98
N ILE A 62 -0.91 -19.64 10.31
CA ILE A 62 -1.64 -20.72 9.64
C ILE A 62 -2.18 -21.64 10.73
N THR A 63 -3.49 -21.78 10.82
CA THR A 63 -4.16 -22.59 11.82
C THR A 63 -5.11 -23.55 11.13
N LEU A 64 -4.93 -24.83 11.35
CA LEU A 64 -5.86 -25.86 10.94
C LEU A 64 -6.87 -26.12 12.07
N ILE A 65 -8.15 -25.95 11.77
CA ILE A 65 -9.24 -26.30 12.69
C ILE A 65 -9.80 -27.63 12.19
N GLY A 66 -9.64 -28.66 13.01
CA GLY A 66 -10.11 -30.01 12.70
C GLY A 66 -11.64 -30.10 12.68
N ALA A 67 -12.16 -31.23 12.18
CA ALA A 67 -13.60 -31.54 12.23
C ALA A 67 -14.13 -31.67 13.67
N ASP A 68 -13.23 -31.87 14.64
CA ASP A 68 -13.46 -31.87 16.08
C ASP A 68 -13.55 -30.46 16.71
N GLY A 69 -13.20 -29.42 15.91
CA GLY A 69 -13.16 -28.03 16.35
C GLY A 69 -11.83 -27.62 17.01
N ASP A 70 -10.85 -28.53 17.15
CA ASP A 70 -9.57 -28.22 17.78
C ASP A 70 -8.63 -27.45 16.84
N PRO A 71 -8.16 -26.24 17.24
CA PRO A 71 -7.22 -25.47 16.46
C PRO A 71 -5.78 -25.99 16.63
N ARG A 72 -5.07 -26.14 15.52
CA ARG A 72 -3.64 -26.52 15.47
C ARG A 72 -2.86 -25.52 14.64
N ASP A 73 -1.88 -24.87 15.25
CA ASP A 73 -1.01 -23.96 14.53
C ASP A 73 0.00 -24.71 13.68
N LEU A 74 0.02 -24.43 12.37
CA LEU A 74 0.90 -25.06 11.39
C LEU A 74 1.98 -24.04 10.98
N LEU A 75 3.10 -24.04 11.72
CA LEU A 75 4.23 -23.13 11.45
C LEU A 75 5.12 -23.60 10.29
N ALA A 76 4.97 -24.82 9.81
CA ALA A 76 5.80 -25.38 8.71
C ALA A 76 5.16 -25.09 7.34
N ALA A 77 5.21 -23.81 6.93
CA ALA A 77 4.89 -23.43 5.58
C ALA A 77 6.18 -23.15 4.81
N THR A 78 6.29 -23.68 3.59
CA THR A 78 7.38 -23.37 2.66
C THR A 78 6.90 -22.32 1.68
N GLU A 79 7.58 -21.18 1.68
CA GLU A 79 7.32 -20.09 0.74
C GLU A 79 8.13 -20.33 -0.54
N SER A 80 7.49 -20.35 -1.69
CA SER A 80 8.11 -20.44 -3.01
C SER A 80 7.50 -19.43 -3.96
N GLY A 81 8.05 -18.22 -3.96
CA GLY A 81 7.53 -17.12 -4.79
C GLY A 81 6.07 -16.78 -4.44
N GLU A 82 5.16 -17.00 -5.39
CA GLU A 82 3.72 -16.72 -5.25
C GLU A 82 2.94 -17.86 -4.56
N THR A 83 3.62 -18.92 -4.16
CA THR A 83 2.97 -20.13 -3.64
C THR A 83 3.40 -20.39 -2.20
N LEU A 84 2.42 -20.63 -1.34
CA LEU A 84 2.59 -21.05 0.04
C LEU A 84 2.17 -22.52 0.16
N VAL A 85 3.11 -23.39 0.52
CA VAL A 85 2.88 -24.82 0.74
C VAL A 85 2.85 -25.10 2.23
N VAL A 86 1.72 -25.56 2.72
CA VAL A 86 1.48 -25.89 4.13
C VAL A 86 1.48 -27.41 4.28
N THR A 87 2.36 -27.93 5.14
CA THR A 87 2.35 -29.35 5.48
C THR A 87 1.21 -29.62 6.46
N LEU A 88 0.33 -30.56 6.08
CA LEU A 88 -0.80 -30.96 6.91
C LEU A 88 -0.43 -32.15 7.82
N PRO A 89 -1.08 -32.32 8.98
CA PRO A 89 -0.89 -33.48 9.83
C PRO A 89 -1.26 -34.79 9.09
N ALA A 90 -0.47 -35.84 9.27
CA ALA A 90 -0.74 -37.14 8.67
C ALA A 90 -2.04 -37.77 9.23
N GLU A 91 -2.40 -37.46 10.46
CA GLU A 91 -3.62 -37.93 11.11
C GLU A 91 -4.63 -36.77 11.18
N MET A 92 -5.61 -36.83 10.31
CA MET A 92 -6.77 -35.94 10.31
C MET A 92 -8.04 -36.77 10.45
N SER A 93 -8.98 -36.30 11.27
CA SER A 93 -10.28 -36.92 11.47
C SER A 93 -11.10 -36.87 10.16
N GLN A 94 -12.06 -37.79 10.01
CA GLN A 94 -13.07 -37.64 8.95
C GLN A 94 -13.97 -36.44 9.26
N GLY A 95 -14.38 -35.72 8.23
CA GLY A 95 -15.23 -34.54 8.33
C GLY A 95 -14.63 -33.32 7.66
N THR A 96 -15.24 -32.19 7.92
CA THR A 96 -14.87 -30.90 7.32
C THR A 96 -13.82 -30.17 8.17
N HIS A 97 -12.76 -29.72 7.53
CA HIS A 97 -11.65 -28.98 8.12
C HIS A 97 -11.61 -27.58 7.57
N ALA A 98 -11.12 -26.62 8.37
CA ALA A 98 -10.90 -25.24 7.97
C ALA A 98 -9.43 -24.87 8.19
N LEU A 99 -8.69 -24.59 7.11
CA LEU A 99 -7.36 -24.02 7.17
C LEU A 99 -7.46 -22.49 7.12
N SER A 100 -7.37 -21.86 8.28
CA SER A 100 -7.29 -20.40 8.41
C SER A 100 -5.85 -19.96 8.14
N TRP A 101 -5.68 -18.96 7.29
CA TRP A 101 -4.36 -18.45 6.94
C TRP A 101 -4.32 -16.94 7.00
N ARG A 102 -3.16 -16.40 7.35
CA ARG A 102 -2.84 -14.99 7.33
C ARG A 102 -1.46 -14.78 6.76
N VAL A 103 -1.35 -13.93 5.75
CA VAL A 103 -0.08 -13.62 5.08
C VAL A 103 0.06 -12.12 4.91
N VAL A 104 1.29 -11.65 4.69
CA VAL A 104 1.58 -10.27 4.33
C VAL A 104 2.16 -10.21 2.92
N SER A 105 1.69 -9.27 2.14
CA SER A 105 2.14 -8.99 0.78
C SER A 105 3.41 -8.14 0.74
N VAL A 106 4.03 -8.04 -0.44
CA VAL A 106 5.23 -7.21 -0.66
C VAL A 106 4.99 -5.73 -0.34
N ASP A 107 3.77 -5.23 -0.52
CA ASP A 107 3.39 -3.85 -0.20
C ASP A 107 3.07 -3.62 1.30
N ALA A 108 3.32 -4.64 2.13
CA ALA A 108 3.12 -4.64 3.58
C ALA A 108 1.64 -4.61 4.02
N HIS A 109 0.73 -5.14 3.21
CA HIS A 109 -0.68 -5.28 3.59
C HIS A 109 -0.98 -6.72 4.01
N PRO A 110 -1.57 -6.93 5.19
CA PRO A 110 -2.00 -8.24 5.61
C PRO A 110 -3.29 -8.63 4.87
N ILE A 111 -3.34 -9.87 4.44
CA ILE A 111 -4.55 -10.52 3.96
C ILE A 111 -4.77 -11.82 4.72
N ALA A 112 -6.01 -12.23 4.85
CA ALA A 112 -6.40 -13.44 5.56
C ALA A 112 -7.57 -14.12 4.83
N GLY A 113 -7.68 -15.42 5.03
CA GLY A 113 -8.76 -16.20 4.50
C GLY A 113 -8.85 -17.58 5.14
N THR A 114 -9.80 -18.37 4.65
CA THR A 114 -10.01 -19.74 5.13
C THR A 114 -10.23 -20.65 3.92
N LEU A 115 -9.49 -21.76 3.87
CA LEU A 115 -9.70 -22.86 2.95
C LEU A 115 -10.48 -23.94 3.67
N ILE A 116 -11.68 -24.28 3.17
CA ILE A 116 -12.52 -25.35 3.71
C ILE A 116 -12.40 -26.56 2.77
N PHE A 117 -12.16 -27.73 3.33
CA PHE A 117 -12.17 -29.02 2.61
C PHE A 117 -12.59 -30.12 3.56
N SER A 118 -13.03 -31.26 3.04
CA SER A 118 -13.49 -32.41 3.84
C SER A 118 -12.67 -33.67 3.52
N VAL A 119 -12.51 -34.53 4.50
CA VAL A 119 -11.89 -35.84 4.36
C VAL A 119 -12.97 -36.93 4.61
N GLY A 120 -13.16 -37.85 3.66
CA GLY A 120 -14.17 -38.90 3.71
C GLY A 120 -15.59 -38.35 3.52
N THR A 121 -16.19 -37.79 4.55
CA THR A 121 -17.56 -37.29 4.52
C THR A 121 -17.60 -35.80 4.91
N ALA A 122 -18.43 -35.02 4.23
CA ALA A 122 -18.65 -33.64 4.63
C ALA A 122 -19.45 -33.56 5.96
N SER A 123 -19.00 -32.75 6.87
CA SER A 123 -19.69 -32.40 8.14
C SER A 123 -19.95 -30.90 8.21
N ALA A 124 -20.56 -30.42 9.29
CA ALA A 124 -20.65 -28.99 9.51
C ALA A 124 -19.26 -28.36 9.54
N ALA A 125 -19.04 -27.29 8.77
CA ALA A 125 -17.76 -26.60 8.76
C ALA A 125 -17.47 -26.01 10.14
N PRO A 126 -16.27 -26.23 10.72
CA PRO A 126 -15.89 -25.59 11.97
C PRO A 126 -15.88 -24.07 11.79
N LEU A 127 -16.30 -23.36 12.85
CA LEU A 127 -16.24 -21.90 12.87
C LEU A 127 -14.77 -21.45 12.88
N ALA A 128 -14.25 -21.11 11.73
CA ALA A 128 -12.96 -20.44 11.62
C ALA A 128 -13.20 -18.95 11.92
N GLU A 129 -12.80 -18.49 13.10
CA GLU A 129 -12.68 -17.06 13.33
C GLU A 129 -11.56 -16.53 12.44
N THR A 130 -11.93 -15.94 11.29
CA THR A 130 -11.00 -15.06 10.59
C THR A 130 -10.77 -13.89 11.52
N ALA A 131 -9.59 -13.86 12.14
CA ALA A 131 -9.22 -12.78 13.06
C ALA A 131 -9.32 -11.44 12.32
N ALA A 132 -10.46 -10.78 12.47
CA ALA A 132 -10.65 -9.43 11.93
C ALA A 132 -9.63 -8.51 12.63
N SER A 133 -9.05 -7.56 11.87
CA SER A 133 -8.13 -6.57 12.45
C SER A 133 -8.81 -5.86 13.63
N SER A 134 -8.12 -5.76 14.76
CA SER A 134 -8.65 -5.04 15.91
C SER A 134 -8.95 -3.59 15.53
N ARG A 135 -10.19 -3.15 15.75
CA ARG A 135 -10.60 -1.76 15.47
C ARG A 135 -9.73 -0.75 16.23
N ALA A 136 -9.31 -1.11 17.46
CA ALA A 136 -8.43 -0.28 18.26
C ALA A 136 -7.04 -0.15 17.60
N THR A 137 -6.46 -1.24 17.09
CA THR A 137 -5.18 -1.22 16.36
C THR A 137 -5.28 -0.40 15.09
N THR A 138 -6.35 -0.58 14.32
CA THR A 138 -6.65 0.19 13.10
C THR A 138 -6.67 1.70 13.37
N ILE A 139 -7.41 2.14 14.40
CA ILE A 139 -7.50 3.55 14.77
C ILE A 139 -6.14 4.07 15.28
N SER A 140 -5.46 3.31 16.14
CA SER A 140 -4.15 3.69 16.69
C SER A 140 -3.10 3.86 15.58
N LEU A 141 -3.11 2.96 14.60
CA LEU A 141 -2.20 3.04 13.47
C LEU A 141 -2.52 4.22 12.54
N TRP A 142 -3.80 4.54 12.31
CA TRP A 142 -4.20 5.73 11.57
C TRP A 142 -3.75 7.01 12.27
N LEU A 143 -3.96 7.12 13.58
CA LEU A 143 -3.50 8.26 14.39
C LEU A 143 -1.98 8.36 14.37
N GLY A 144 -1.27 7.24 14.56
CA GLY A 144 0.19 7.17 14.51
C GLY A 144 0.77 7.63 13.17
N LYS A 145 0.23 7.13 12.05
CA LYS A 145 0.64 7.55 10.70
C LYS A 145 0.31 9.02 10.41
N THR A 146 -0.85 9.50 10.85
CA THR A 146 -1.21 10.92 10.73
C THR A 146 -0.21 11.79 11.48
N GLY A 147 0.09 11.43 12.74
CA GLY A 147 1.10 12.11 13.56
C GLY A 147 2.49 12.08 12.92
N LEU A 148 2.88 10.96 12.33
CA LEU A 148 4.14 10.79 11.63
C LEU A 148 4.25 11.71 10.40
N PHE A 149 3.18 11.85 9.59
CA PHE A 149 3.14 12.77 8.46
C PHE A 149 3.22 14.24 8.91
N ILE A 150 2.53 14.60 9.99
CA ILE A 150 2.64 15.94 10.59
C ILE A 150 4.07 16.21 11.08
N ALA A 151 4.70 15.21 11.73
CA ALA A 151 6.07 15.31 12.19
C ALA A 151 7.06 15.48 11.03
N LEU A 152 6.87 14.80 9.91
CA LEU A 152 7.67 14.98 8.69
C LEU A 152 7.54 16.39 8.13
N VAL A 153 6.33 16.89 7.97
CA VAL A 153 6.08 18.24 7.45
C VAL A 153 6.70 19.31 8.34
N ILE A 154 6.46 19.26 9.63
CA ILE A 154 6.93 20.31 10.57
C ILE A 154 8.41 20.13 10.87
N GLY A 155 8.88 18.89 11.12
CA GLY A 155 10.25 18.58 11.51
C GLY A 155 11.21 18.67 10.33
N VAL A 156 11.08 17.75 9.38
CA VAL A 156 11.97 17.67 8.21
C VAL A 156 11.75 18.85 7.27
N GLY A 157 10.49 19.19 6.94
CA GLY A 157 10.18 20.34 6.10
C GLY A 157 10.64 21.67 6.73
N GLY A 158 10.50 21.83 8.04
CA GLY A 158 11.05 22.96 8.77
C GLY A 158 12.59 23.03 8.73
N ALA A 159 13.28 21.88 8.84
CA ALA A 159 14.74 21.83 8.71
C ALA A 159 15.21 22.21 7.30
N VAL A 160 14.50 21.78 6.25
CA VAL A 160 14.77 22.20 4.86
C VAL A 160 14.55 23.69 4.68
N PHE A 161 13.48 24.26 5.25
CA PHE A 161 13.24 25.70 5.18
C PHE A 161 14.32 26.52 5.89
N ALA A 162 14.95 25.98 6.96
CA ALA A 162 16.05 26.64 7.65
C ALA A 162 17.26 26.90 6.74
N LEU A 163 17.44 26.15 5.64
CA LEU A 163 18.46 26.42 4.63
C LEU A 163 18.17 27.68 3.79
N ALA A 164 16.89 28.01 3.65
CA ALA A 164 16.48 29.19 2.92
C ALA A 164 16.50 30.46 3.78
N ALA A 165 16.09 30.37 5.05
CA ALA A 165 16.03 31.50 5.97
C ALA A 165 16.14 31.03 7.43
N PRO A 166 16.73 31.83 8.32
CA PRO A 166 16.75 31.53 9.76
C PRO A 166 15.34 31.34 10.30
N LEU A 167 15.13 30.27 11.05
CA LEU A 167 13.84 29.97 11.65
C LEU A 167 13.58 30.92 12.85
N PRO A 168 12.37 31.48 12.97
CA PRO A 168 11.93 32.09 14.23
C PRO A 168 11.99 31.05 15.36
N VAL A 169 12.30 31.52 16.58
CA VAL A 169 12.47 30.63 17.75
C VAL A 169 11.29 29.69 17.96
N PRO A 170 10.00 30.10 17.86
CA PRO A 170 8.88 29.19 18.01
C PRO A 170 8.83 28.13 16.89
N ALA A 171 9.13 28.51 15.64
CA ALA A 171 9.17 27.59 14.53
C ALA A 171 10.29 26.56 14.68
N ARG A 172 11.49 26.98 15.12
CA ARG A 172 12.60 26.08 15.39
C ARG A 172 12.29 25.10 16.51
N ARG A 173 11.68 25.56 17.61
CA ARG A 173 11.23 24.68 18.70
C ARG A 173 10.19 23.69 18.23
N ALA A 174 9.22 24.13 17.42
CA ALA A 174 8.22 23.24 16.84
C ALA A 174 8.85 22.16 15.92
N ALA A 175 9.81 22.55 15.08
CA ALA A 175 10.50 21.60 14.19
C ALA A 175 11.35 20.58 14.98
N ILE A 176 12.05 21.02 16.03
CA ILE A 176 12.80 20.13 16.93
C ILE A 176 11.85 19.15 17.63
N ALA A 177 10.78 19.66 18.23
CA ALA A 177 9.79 18.84 18.92
C ALA A 177 9.12 17.84 17.97
N ALA A 178 8.75 18.27 16.76
CA ALA A 178 8.17 17.41 15.75
C ALA A 178 9.15 16.30 15.31
N SER A 179 10.43 16.62 15.10
CA SER A 179 11.46 15.63 14.78
C SER A 179 11.65 14.61 15.91
N ALA A 180 11.66 15.06 17.17
CA ALA A 180 11.75 14.20 18.35
C ALA A 180 10.51 13.28 18.48
N VAL A 181 9.30 13.83 18.26
CA VAL A 181 8.06 13.05 18.23
C VAL A 181 8.09 12.03 17.09
N GLY A 182 8.63 12.40 15.92
CA GLY A 182 8.80 11.48 14.80
C GLY A 182 9.70 10.29 15.11
N LEU A 183 10.79 10.49 15.88
CA LEU A 183 11.65 9.40 16.36
C LEU A 183 10.93 8.40 17.26
N VAL A 184 9.89 8.84 17.98
CA VAL A 184 9.07 7.96 18.82
C VAL A 184 7.94 7.32 18.02
N LEU A 185 7.26 8.09 17.16
CA LEU A 185 6.13 7.61 16.38
C LEU A 185 6.54 6.59 15.31
N ALA A 186 7.74 6.73 14.72
CA ALA A 186 8.19 5.82 13.67
C ALA A 186 8.27 4.36 14.18
N PRO A 187 8.98 4.01 15.25
CA PRO A 187 8.96 2.66 15.78
C PRO A 187 7.58 2.26 16.31
N LEU A 188 6.85 3.14 17.00
CA LEU A 188 5.51 2.82 17.49
C LEU A 188 4.57 2.38 16.34
N THR A 189 4.61 3.08 15.21
CA THR A 189 3.81 2.70 14.04
C THR A 189 4.28 1.39 13.42
N LEU A 190 5.56 1.01 13.55
CA LEU A 190 6.07 -0.29 13.12
C LEU A 190 5.44 -1.43 13.93
N GLY A 191 5.48 -1.33 15.26
CA GLY A 191 4.87 -2.32 16.14
C GLY A 191 3.35 -2.43 15.92
N LEU A 192 2.65 -1.27 15.82
CA LEU A 192 1.22 -1.25 15.49
C LEU A 192 0.92 -1.86 14.12
N HIS A 193 1.81 -1.66 13.13
CA HIS A 193 1.66 -2.27 11.82
C HIS A 193 1.78 -3.79 11.88
N GLY A 194 2.74 -4.31 12.65
CA GLY A 194 2.87 -5.74 12.88
C GLY A 194 1.68 -6.32 13.65
N ALA A 195 1.19 -5.64 14.70
CA ALA A 195 -0.01 -6.04 15.42
C ALA A 195 -1.25 -6.09 14.51
N ASP A 196 -1.42 -5.08 13.63
CA ASP A 196 -2.49 -5.05 12.64
C ASP A 196 -2.33 -6.20 11.62
N ALA A 197 -1.10 -6.46 11.17
CA ALA A 197 -0.80 -7.58 10.29
C ALA A 197 -1.16 -8.93 10.91
N MET A 198 -1.01 -9.08 12.21
CA MET A 198 -1.36 -10.29 12.96
C MET A 198 -2.84 -10.31 13.45
N GLY A 199 -3.60 -9.23 13.25
CA GLY A 199 -4.98 -9.11 13.74
C GLY A 199 -5.10 -8.87 15.24
N LEU A 200 -4.00 -8.48 15.90
CA LEU A 200 -3.92 -8.33 17.35
C LEU A 200 -4.35 -6.93 17.83
N ALA A 201 -4.73 -6.85 19.09
CA ALA A 201 -5.01 -5.59 19.76
C ALA A 201 -3.72 -4.80 20.09
N PRO A 202 -3.80 -3.50 20.42
CA PRO A 202 -2.60 -2.66 20.66
C PRO A 202 -1.72 -3.11 21.84
N ASP A 203 -2.27 -3.85 22.79
CA ASP A 203 -1.54 -4.44 23.93
C ASP A 203 -0.48 -5.47 23.48
N ALA A 204 -0.63 -6.05 22.29
CA ALA A 204 0.40 -6.90 21.66
C ALA A 204 1.75 -6.20 21.44
N LEU A 205 1.81 -4.87 21.57
CA LEU A 205 3.06 -4.11 21.56
C LEU A 205 3.99 -4.42 22.74
N ILE A 206 3.47 -5.00 23.82
CA ILE A 206 4.30 -5.46 24.95
C ILE A 206 5.15 -6.67 24.56
N GLY A 207 4.70 -7.47 23.59
CA GLY A 207 5.40 -8.65 23.09
C GLY A 207 6.27 -8.39 21.87
N THR A 208 7.27 -9.26 21.65
CA THR A 208 8.19 -9.19 20.50
C THR A 208 7.58 -9.54 19.15
N PRO A 209 6.53 -10.41 19.02
CA PRO A 209 6.03 -10.86 17.72
C PRO A 209 5.55 -9.71 16.82
N SER A 210 4.82 -8.73 17.37
CA SER A 210 4.34 -7.57 16.60
C SER A 210 5.47 -6.75 15.98
N TRP A 211 6.58 -6.58 16.71
CA TRP A 211 7.76 -5.86 16.23
C TRP A 211 8.49 -6.65 15.14
N ALA A 212 8.70 -7.96 15.36
CA ALA A 212 9.33 -8.84 14.38
C ALA A 212 8.53 -8.87 13.08
N THR A 213 7.21 -9.05 13.15
CA THR A 213 6.31 -9.01 11.99
C THR A 213 6.37 -7.68 11.27
N GLY A 214 6.36 -6.56 12.00
CA GLY A 214 6.50 -5.24 11.38
C GLY A 214 7.81 -5.08 10.60
N PHE A 215 8.92 -5.60 11.12
CA PHE A 215 10.24 -5.56 10.46
C PHE A 215 10.32 -6.44 9.21
N LEU A 216 9.62 -7.56 9.16
CA LEU A 216 9.59 -8.47 8.00
C LEU A 216 8.87 -7.85 6.79
N THR A 217 8.09 -6.78 6.99
CA THR A 217 7.40 -6.08 5.90
C THR A 217 8.28 -4.99 5.27
N SER A 218 7.92 -4.53 4.06
CA SER A 218 8.56 -3.36 3.42
C SER A 218 8.44 -2.08 4.27
N TYR A 219 7.48 -2.03 5.20
CA TYR A 219 7.32 -0.93 6.13
C TYR A 219 8.48 -0.85 7.15
N GLY A 220 9.14 -1.97 7.48
CA GLY A 220 10.34 -1.99 8.31
C GLY A 220 11.47 -1.12 7.72
N THR A 221 11.76 -1.30 6.42
CA THR A 221 12.73 -0.48 5.70
C THR A 221 12.33 1.00 5.70
N SER A 222 11.04 1.31 5.49
CA SER A 222 10.53 2.68 5.56
C SER A 222 10.80 3.32 6.93
N VAL A 223 10.55 2.59 8.01
CA VAL A 223 10.74 3.11 9.38
C VAL A 223 12.21 3.37 9.67
N LEU A 224 13.15 2.51 9.24
CA LEU A 224 14.60 2.75 9.39
C LEU A 224 15.02 4.03 8.67
N LEU A 225 14.54 4.26 7.45
CA LEU A 225 14.80 5.49 6.71
C LEU A 225 14.17 6.72 7.38
N LEU A 226 12.97 6.60 7.95
CA LEU A 226 12.31 7.68 8.68
C LEU A 226 13.05 8.03 9.98
N LEU A 227 13.57 7.05 10.71
CA LEU A 227 14.41 7.28 11.88
C LEU A 227 15.67 8.06 11.50
N GLY A 228 16.33 7.65 10.40
CA GLY A 228 17.46 8.39 9.84
C GLY A 228 17.07 9.83 9.44
N ALA A 229 15.93 10.00 8.78
CA ALA A 229 15.44 11.31 8.38
C ALA A 229 15.21 12.26 9.58
N PHE A 230 14.52 11.79 10.62
CA PHE A 230 14.27 12.60 11.82
C PHE A 230 15.55 12.90 12.60
N ALA A 231 16.47 11.94 12.72
CA ALA A 231 17.78 12.14 13.37
C ALA A 231 18.62 13.20 12.63
N LEU A 232 18.68 13.12 11.30
CA LEU A 232 19.38 14.10 10.45
C LEU A 232 18.73 15.50 10.52
N ALA A 233 17.40 15.55 10.50
CA ALA A 233 16.66 16.81 10.66
C ALA A 233 16.94 17.44 12.04
N LEU A 234 16.93 16.64 13.10
CA LEU A 234 17.23 17.08 14.45
C LEU A 234 18.67 17.61 14.56
N ALA A 235 19.64 16.88 14.00
CA ALA A 235 21.04 17.31 13.94
C ALA A 235 21.19 18.64 13.18
N ALA A 236 20.54 18.79 12.01
CA ALA A 236 20.54 20.03 11.23
C ALA A 236 19.92 21.22 11.99
N LEU A 237 18.87 20.96 12.77
CA LEU A 237 18.20 21.99 13.58
C LEU A 237 18.97 22.37 14.84
N LEU A 238 19.65 21.42 15.48
CA LEU A 238 20.42 21.66 16.72
C LEU A 238 21.81 22.24 16.44
N LEU A 239 22.44 21.81 15.35
CA LEU A 239 23.81 22.17 14.96
C LEU A 239 23.79 22.94 13.62
N PRO A 240 23.73 24.28 13.62
CA PRO A 240 23.62 25.06 12.38
C PRO A 240 24.77 24.81 11.37
N SER A 241 25.96 24.40 11.84
CA SER A 241 27.08 24.00 10.98
C SER A 241 26.79 22.76 10.14
N LEU A 242 25.86 21.92 10.57
CA LEU A 242 25.39 20.70 9.91
C LEU A 242 24.07 20.89 9.15
N GLY A 243 23.65 22.12 8.91
CA GLY A 243 22.37 22.44 8.23
C GLY A 243 22.18 21.70 6.91
N VAL A 244 23.27 21.39 6.20
CA VAL A 244 23.24 20.61 4.93
C VAL A 244 22.59 19.22 5.10
N LEU A 245 22.59 18.64 6.30
CA LEU A 245 21.95 17.35 6.61
C LEU A 245 20.43 17.40 6.43
N ALA A 246 19.82 18.60 6.41
CA ALA A 246 18.39 18.74 6.10
C ALA A 246 18.02 18.23 4.70
N TRP A 247 18.94 18.32 3.72
CA TRP A 247 18.72 17.73 2.41
C TRP A 247 18.72 16.19 2.42
N LEU A 248 19.60 15.60 3.25
CA LEU A 248 19.60 14.15 3.44
C LEU A 248 18.34 13.69 4.18
N ALA A 249 17.90 14.44 5.21
CA ALA A 249 16.65 14.18 5.91
C ALA A 249 15.45 14.22 4.95
N TRP A 250 15.42 15.21 4.07
CA TRP A 250 14.39 15.33 3.02
C TRP A 250 14.40 14.14 2.07
N ALA A 251 15.58 13.75 1.57
CA ALA A 251 15.72 12.62 0.66
C ALA A 251 15.30 11.30 1.32
N PHE A 252 15.77 11.03 2.54
CA PHE A 252 15.41 9.82 3.30
C PHE A 252 13.91 9.76 3.53
N SER A 253 13.26 10.88 3.84
CA SER A 253 11.80 10.94 3.99
C SER A 253 11.07 10.58 2.69
N ALA A 254 11.51 11.13 1.56
CA ALA A 254 10.89 10.88 0.27
C ALA A 254 11.07 9.41 -0.17
N ILE A 255 12.28 8.85 0.02
CA ILE A 255 12.59 7.44 -0.27
C ILE A 255 11.80 6.52 0.66
N ALA A 256 11.74 6.82 1.96
CA ALA A 256 11.03 6.03 2.95
C ALA A 256 9.56 5.77 2.56
N LEU A 257 8.89 6.80 2.03
CA LEU A 257 7.50 6.70 1.60
C LEU A 257 7.34 6.11 0.18
N ALA A 258 8.43 5.96 -0.57
CA ALA A 258 8.42 5.33 -1.89
C ALA A 258 8.73 3.83 -1.86
N VAL A 259 9.37 3.31 -0.82
CA VAL A 259 9.74 1.88 -0.73
C VAL A 259 8.61 1.01 -0.19
N SER A 260 7.56 1.57 0.38
CA SER A 260 6.41 0.81 0.90
C SER A 260 5.07 1.45 0.50
N GLY A 261 3.99 0.67 0.64
CA GLY A 261 2.62 1.08 0.34
C GLY A 261 2.26 1.01 -1.15
N HIS A 262 0.96 1.11 -1.43
CA HIS A 262 0.36 0.88 -2.75
C HIS A 262 1.01 1.67 -3.91
N ALA A 263 1.39 2.93 -3.67
CA ALA A 263 1.97 3.75 -4.71
C ALA A 263 3.40 3.31 -5.05
N GLY A 264 4.20 2.92 -4.05
CA GLY A 264 5.57 2.45 -4.24
C GLY A 264 5.67 1.05 -4.85
N ALA A 265 4.64 0.22 -4.67
CA ALA A 265 4.56 -1.13 -5.20
C ALA A 265 3.92 -1.21 -6.61
N ALA A 266 3.25 -0.15 -7.08
CA ALA A 266 2.56 -0.15 -8.37
C ALA A 266 3.50 -0.24 -9.57
N GLN A 267 3.10 -0.97 -10.62
CA GLN A 267 3.81 -1.03 -11.90
C GLN A 267 3.47 0.17 -12.81
N PRO A 268 4.42 0.66 -13.61
CA PRO A 268 5.85 0.33 -13.63
C PRO A 268 6.58 0.96 -12.44
N GLN A 269 7.21 0.13 -11.61
CA GLN A 269 7.70 0.49 -10.27
C GLN A 269 8.74 1.63 -10.27
N MET A 270 9.62 1.69 -11.27
CA MET A 270 10.59 2.79 -11.39
C MET A 270 9.90 4.16 -11.52
N LEU A 271 8.84 4.23 -12.35
CA LEU A 271 8.08 5.46 -12.56
C LEU A 271 7.28 5.84 -11.31
N THR A 272 6.62 4.87 -10.68
CA THR A 272 5.78 5.15 -9.50
C THR A 272 6.62 5.55 -8.31
N ARG A 273 7.75 4.88 -8.03
CA ARG A 273 8.68 5.27 -6.96
C ARG A 273 9.26 6.66 -7.19
N ALA A 274 9.71 6.95 -8.42
CA ALA A 274 10.18 8.30 -8.77
C ALA A 274 9.07 9.33 -8.57
N ALA A 275 7.85 9.04 -9.02
CA ALA A 275 6.71 9.93 -8.81
C ALA A 275 6.40 10.15 -7.33
N VAL A 276 6.44 9.10 -6.48
CA VAL A 276 6.27 9.26 -5.02
C VAL A 276 7.36 10.14 -4.42
N ILE A 277 8.64 9.95 -4.82
CA ILE A 277 9.75 10.76 -4.31
C ILE A 277 9.55 12.25 -4.65
N PHE A 278 9.22 12.58 -5.89
CA PHE A 278 8.96 13.97 -6.29
C PHE A 278 7.72 14.53 -5.60
N HIS A 279 6.68 13.71 -5.43
CA HIS A 279 5.45 14.10 -4.76
C HIS A 279 5.69 14.45 -3.30
N ILE A 280 6.30 13.54 -2.55
CA ILE A 280 6.61 13.76 -1.12
C ILE A 280 7.63 14.87 -0.95
N GLY A 281 8.66 14.93 -1.79
CA GLY A 281 9.66 15.99 -1.78
C GLY A 281 9.03 17.37 -1.96
N GLY A 282 8.11 17.51 -2.92
CA GLY A 282 7.36 18.73 -3.15
C GLY A 282 6.45 19.10 -1.96
N ILE A 283 5.75 18.12 -1.36
CA ILE A 283 4.94 18.32 -0.16
C ILE A 283 5.80 18.87 0.98
N LEU A 284 6.90 18.18 1.33
CA LEU A 284 7.76 18.59 2.45
C LEU A 284 8.36 19.97 2.25
N PHE A 285 8.75 20.32 1.02
CA PHE A 285 9.28 21.65 0.72
C PHE A 285 8.21 22.73 0.84
N TRP A 286 7.04 22.53 0.24
CA TRP A 286 5.97 23.53 0.25
C TRP A 286 5.34 23.67 1.63
N THR A 287 4.77 22.59 2.13
CA THR A 287 3.96 22.64 3.36
C THR A 287 4.83 22.82 4.60
N GLY A 288 6.07 22.31 4.58
CA GLY A 288 7.05 22.51 5.64
C GLY A 288 7.48 23.96 5.85
N ALA A 289 7.37 24.79 4.80
CA ALA A 289 7.65 26.23 4.89
C ALA A 289 6.53 27.05 5.56
N LEU A 290 5.29 26.53 5.57
CA LEU A 290 4.11 27.32 5.99
C LEU A 290 4.18 27.74 7.46
N LEU A 291 4.53 26.81 8.36
CA LEU A 291 4.62 27.11 9.79
C LEU A 291 5.74 28.10 10.11
N PRO A 292 6.98 27.96 9.62
CA PRO A 292 8.02 28.97 9.74
C PRO A 292 7.62 30.34 9.20
N LEU A 293 6.98 30.41 8.02
CA LEU A 293 6.50 31.67 7.45
C LEU A 293 5.43 32.33 8.31
N TRP A 294 4.49 31.54 8.83
CA TRP A 294 3.45 32.06 9.71
C TRP A 294 4.02 32.72 10.97
N PHE A 295 5.06 32.15 11.57
CA PHE A 295 5.78 32.73 12.68
C PHE A 295 6.64 33.92 12.24
N ALA A 296 7.33 33.86 11.11
CA ALA A 296 8.15 34.93 10.61
C ALA A 296 7.32 36.21 10.34
N LEU A 297 6.13 36.05 9.78
CA LEU A 297 5.22 37.15 9.51
C LEU A 297 4.60 37.77 10.78
N SER A 298 4.81 37.18 11.97
CA SER A 298 4.38 37.82 13.25
C SER A 298 5.29 38.97 13.68
N SER A 299 6.53 38.98 13.21
CA SER A 299 7.50 40.05 13.45
C SER A 299 7.73 40.89 12.17
N ARG A 300 8.16 42.11 12.32
CA ARG A 300 8.64 42.95 11.21
C ARG A 300 10.16 42.88 11.17
N GLY A 301 10.74 42.89 9.97
CA GLY A 301 12.18 42.96 9.79
C GLY A 301 12.65 42.23 8.57
N GLU A 302 13.86 42.56 8.12
CA GLU A 302 14.50 41.98 6.91
C GLU A 302 14.54 40.47 6.85
N THR A 303 14.64 39.78 7.99
CA THR A 303 14.68 38.29 8.03
C THR A 303 13.36 37.70 7.60
N ALA A 304 12.23 38.28 8.04
CA ALA A 304 10.91 37.84 7.66
C ALA A 304 10.64 38.09 6.16
N ASP A 305 11.03 39.27 5.68
CA ASP A 305 10.84 39.65 4.28
C ASP A 305 11.74 38.80 3.35
N ARG A 306 12.99 38.55 3.74
CA ARG A 306 13.89 37.60 3.03
C ARG A 306 13.34 36.18 2.97
N ALA A 307 12.75 35.70 4.06
CA ALA A 307 12.10 34.41 4.12
C ALA A 307 10.95 34.32 3.11
N LEU A 308 10.07 35.31 3.08
CA LEU A 308 8.94 35.39 2.16
C LEU A 308 9.38 35.50 0.70
N ILE A 309 10.39 36.33 0.40
CA ILE A 309 10.95 36.46 -0.97
C ILE A 309 11.53 35.15 -1.45
N ARG A 310 12.36 34.48 -0.63
CA ARG A 310 12.97 33.20 -1.01
C ARG A 310 11.92 32.11 -1.21
N PHE A 311 10.97 31.99 -0.30
CA PHE A 311 9.86 31.07 -0.46
C PHE A 311 9.09 31.33 -1.76
N SER A 312 8.65 32.57 -1.97
CA SER A 312 7.88 32.94 -3.17
C SER A 312 8.66 32.66 -4.48
N ARG A 313 10.00 32.79 -4.45
CA ARG A 313 10.86 32.49 -5.61
C ARG A 313 10.95 30.99 -5.91
N PHE A 314 11.10 30.14 -4.88
CA PHE A 314 11.40 28.73 -5.07
C PHE A 314 10.16 27.84 -5.11
N ILE A 315 9.01 28.29 -4.56
CA ILE A 315 7.81 27.46 -4.47
C ILE A 315 7.29 26.91 -5.81
N PRO A 316 7.33 27.61 -6.96
CA PRO A 316 6.88 27.05 -8.23
C PRO A 316 7.68 25.81 -8.65
N PHE A 317 8.97 25.77 -8.34
CA PHE A 317 9.86 24.63 -8.64
C PHE A 317 9.56 23.40 -7.78
N ALA A 318 8.87 23.56 -6.66
CA ALA A 318 8.40 22.46 -5.83
C ALA A 318 6.97 22.02 -6.22
N VAL A 319 6.09 22.99 -6.49
CA VAL A 319 4.67 22.72 -6.79
C VAL A 319 4.52 22.06 -8.17
N LEU A 320 5.30 22.44 -9.17
CA LEU A 320 5.19 21.85 -10.50
C LEU A 320 5.50 20.34 -10.50
N PRO A 321 6.65 19.85 -9.99
CA PRO A 321 6.91 18.42 -9.86
C PRO A 321 5.87 17.70 -8.97
N LEU A 322 5.39 18.35 -7.91
CA LEU A 322 4.35 17.83 -7.04
C LEU A 322 3.04 17.55 -7.81
N LEU A 323 2.60 18.49 -8.65
CA LEU A 323 1.38 18.32 -9.44
C LEU A 323 1.55 17.26 -10.53
N VAL A 324 2.67 17.31 -11.28
CA VAL A 324 2.96 16.33 -12.33
C VAL A 324 3.04 14.91 -11.75
N SER A 325 3.79 14.73 -10.67
CA SER A 325 3.88 13.43 -10.01
C SER A 325 2.54 12.97 -9.43
N GLY A 326 1.74 13.89 -8.90
CA GLY A 326 0.40 13.61 -8.41
C GLY A 326 -0.55 13.11 -9.52
N ILE A 327 -0.48 13.70 -10.72
CA ILE A 327 -1.24 13.24 -11.88
C ILE A 327 -0.78 11.84 -12.30
N VAL A 328 0.54 11.62 -12.41
CA VAL A 328 1.11 10.29 -12.76
C VAL A 328 0.61 9.22 -11.77
N LEU A 329 0.70 9.49 -10.47
CA LEU A 329 0.23 8.56 -9.44
C LEU A 329 -1.28 8.33 -9.51
N ALA A 330 -2.07 9.38 -9.76
CA ALA A 330 -3.53 9.24 -9.90
C ALA A 330 -3.90 8.36 -11.10
N VAL A 331 -3.28 8.59 -12.26
CA VAL A 331 -3.52 7.79 -13.48
C VAL A 331 -3.17 6.31 -13.24
N ILE A 332 -2.02 6.03 -12.63
CA ILE A 332 -1.58 4.65 -12.40
C ILE A 332 -2.49 3.95 -11.37
N GLN A 333 -2.88 4.62 -10.30
CA GLN A 333 -3.67 4.00 -9.22
C GLN A 333 -5.16 3.82 -9.58
N LEU A 334 -5.71 4.74 -10.35
CA LEU A 334 -7.11 4.65 -10.79
C LEU A 334 -7.29 3.66 -11.95
N GLY A 335 -6.28 3.51 -12.82
CA GLY A 335 -6.42 2.78 -14.07
C GLY A 335 -7.43 3.42 -15.03
N ALA A 336 -8.04 2.63 -15.89
CA ALA A 336 -9.06 3.10 -16.83
C ALA A 336 -10.30 3.63 -16.09
N PRO A 337 -10.95 4.70 -16.60
CA PRO A 337 -12.19 5.20 -16.04
C PRO A 337 -13.29 4.12 -16.02
N GLY A 338 -13.93 3.95 -14.85
CA GLY A 338 -14.97 2.94 -14.68
C GLY A 338 -15.65 3.00 -13.31
N PRO A 339 -16.60 2.08 -13.03
CA PRO A 339 -17.34 2.03 -11.76
C PRO A 339 -16.46 1.92 -10.53
N ALA A 340 -15.24 1.35 -10.66
CA ALA A 340 -14.27 1.23 -9.58
C ALA A 340 -13.81 2.59 -9.02
N TRP A 341 -13.91 3.68 -9.81
CA TRP A 341 -13.63 5.03 -9.34
C TRP A 341 -14.66 5.53 -8.31
N LEU A 342 -15.86 4.97 -8.29
CA LEU A 342 -16.94 5.30 -7.35
C LEU A 342 -16.89 4.42 -6.08
N ARG A 343 -15.71 3.89 -5.72
CA ARG A 343 -15.44 3.16 -4.49
C ARG A 343 -14.78 4.06 -3.44
N PRO A 344 -14.65 3.62 -2.19
CA PRO A 344 -14.08 4.43 -1.10
C PRO A 344 -12.72 5.08 -1.42
N TYR A 345 -11.83 4.40 -2.14
CA TYR A 345 -10.56 4.96 -2.59
C TYR A 345 -10.75 6.23 -3.45
N GLY A 346 -11.65 6.17 -4.42
CA GLY A 346 -11.97 7.29 -5.31
C GLY A 346 -12.61 8.46 -4.57
N TYR A 347 -13.48 8.20 -3.59
CA TYR A 347 -14.06 9.27 -2.75
C TYR A 347 -13.00 9.98 -1.91
N ILE A 348 -12.04 9.23 -1.34
CA ILE A 348 -10.91 9.83 -0.61
C ILE A 348 -10.08 10.70 -1.57
N LEU A 349 -9.81 10.22 -2.80
CA LEU A 349 -9.08 10.99 -3.81
C LEU A 349 -9.84 12.26 -4.19
N ALA A 350 -11.14 12.17 -4.45
CA ALA A 350 -11.98 13.32 -4.80
C ALA A 350 -11.98 14.38 -3.67
N ALA A 351 -12.13 13.96 -2.43
CA ALA A 351 -12.04 14.84 -1.27
C ALA A 351 -10.65 15.49 -1.14
N LYS A 352 -9.57 14.72 -1.32
CA LYS A 352 -8.20 15.25 -1.36
C LYS A 352 -8.02 16.29 -2.46
N LEU A 353 -8.51 16.01 -3.67
CA LEU A 353 -8.41 16.94 -4.80
C LEU A 353 -9.20 18.23 -4.55
N ALA A 354 -10.38 18.15 -3.95
CA ALA A 354 -11.16 19.33 -3.57
C ALA A 354 -10.40 20.20 -2.55
N LEU A 355 -9.83 19.60 -1.50
CA LEU A 355 -8.99 20.31 -0.53
C LEU A 355 -7.72 20.89 -1.18
N LEU A 356 -7.10 20.15 -2.11
CA LEU A 356 -5.93 20.63 -2.85
C LEU A 356 -6.27 21.83 -3.74
N VAL A 357 -7.40 21.84 -4.42
CA VAL A 357 -7.86 23.00 -5.22
C VAL A 357 -8.02 24.23 -4.33
N LEU A 358 -8.62 24.10 -3.14
CA LEU A 358 -8.74 25.19 -2.17
C LEU A 358 -7.36 25.66 -1.70
N LEU A 359 -6.46 24.74 -1.41
CA LEU A 359 -5.09 25.03 -0.98
C LEU A 359 -4.31 25.78 -2.07
N LEU A 360 -4.40 25.34 -3.33
CA LEU A 360 -3.77 26.02 -4.47
C LEU A 360 -4.38 27.40 -4.74
N ALA A 361 -5.70 27.54 -4.61
CA ALA A 361 -6.37 28.83 -4.75
C ALA A 361 -5.89 29.84 -3.69
N LEU A 362 -5.76 29.41 -2.43
CA LEU A 362 -5.19 30.24 -1.37
C LEU A 362 -3.73 30.61 -1.63
N ALA A 363 -2.91 29.63 -2.02
CA ALA A 363 -1.50 29.85 -2.34
C ALA A 363 -1.33 30.84 -3.52
N LEU A 364 -2.15 30.69 -4.56
CA LEU A 364 -2.15 31.59 -5.71
C LEU A 364 -2.59 33.01 -5.31
N TRP A 365 -3.66 33.13 -4.54
CA TRP A 365 -4.12 34.41 -4.00
C TRP A 365 -3.05 35.06 -3.13
N ASN A 366 -2.41 34.32 -2.23
CA ASN A 366 -1.30 34.80 -1.42
C ASN A 366 -0.16 35.35 -2.28
N ARG A 367 0.21 34.61 -3.32
CA ARG A 367 1.29 34.99 -4.22
C ARG A 367 0.97 36.24 -5.04
N LEU A 368 -0.21 36.30 -5.66
CA LEU A 368 -0.57 37.36 -6.60
C LEU A 368 -1.05 38.63 -5.92
N SER A 369 -1.77 38.53 -4.78
CA SER A 369 -2.48 39.66 -4.18
C SER A 369 -1.90 40.12 -2.85
N LEU A 370 -1.29 39.24 -2.04
CA LEU A 370 -0.89 39.55 -0.68
C LEU A 370 0.61 39.68 -0.48
N THR A 371 1.45 38.97 -1.23
CA THR A 371 2.91 38.95 -1.04
C THR A 371 3.55 40.30 -1.31
N ALA A 372 3.27 40.94 -2.45
CA ALA A 372 3.89 42.22 -2.82
C ALA A 372 3.48 43.36 -1.87
N PRO A 373 2.19 43.58 -1.53
CA PRO A 373 1.79 44.56 -0.55
C PRO A 373 2.37 44.29 0.86
N ALA A 374 2.44 43.04 1.29
CA ALA A 374 3.03 42.68 2.58
C ALA A 374 4.52 43.02 2.65
N LEU A 375 5.29 42.85 1.56
CA LEU A 375 6.70 43.25 1.44
C LEU A 375 6.88 44.79 1.39
N LYS A 376 5.88 45.53 0.89
CA LYS A 376 5.87 47.00 0.94
C LYS A 376 5.50 47.54 2.33
N GLY A 377 5.27 46.68 3.30
CA GLY A 377 5.00 47.07 4.69
C GLY A 377 3.52 47.31 5.01
N GLU A 378 2.58 46.96 4.09
CA GLU A 378 1.14 47.10 4.33
C GLU A 378 0.67 46.13 5.42
N LEU A 379 0.26 46.68 6.58
CA LEU A 379 -0.17 45.88 7.74
C LEU A 379 -1.39 44.97 7.44
N LYS A 380 -2.37 45.50 6.72
CA LYS A 380 -3.58 44.75 6.37
C LYS A 380 -3.24 43.56 5.49
N ALA A 381 -2.37 43.73 4.49
CA ALA A 381 -1.92 42.65 3.62
C ALA A 381 -1.14 41.58 4.39
N ARG A 382 -0.24 41.98 5.28
CA ARG A 382 0.55 41.09 6.15
C ARG A 382 -0.35 40.25 7.09
N HIS A 383 -1.37 40.89 7.68
CA HIS A 383 -2.32 40.23 8.55
C HIS A 383 -3.18 39.22 7.77
N ARG A 384 -3.69 39.58 6.59
CA ARG A 384 -4.44 38.71 5.69
C ARG A 384 -3.59 37.52 5.22
N LEU A 385 -2.32 37.76 4.88
CA LEU A 385 -1.39 36.70 4.48
C LEU A 385 -1.17 35.68 5.61
N ARG A 386 -0.96 36.15 6.84
CA ARG A 386 -0.87 35.27 8.02
C ARG A 386 -2.14 34.45 8.25
N PHE A 387 -3.30 35.07 8.10
CA PHE A 387 -4.58 34.38 8.24
C PHE A 387 -4.74 33.29 7.16
N SER A 388 -4.41 33.62 5.92
CA SER A 388 -4.46 32.66 4.79
C SER A 388 -3.49 31.50 4.99
N ILE A 389 -2.24 31.74 5.42
CA ILE A 389 -1.28 30.66 5.73
C ILE A 389 -1.81 29.76 6.86
N ARG A 390 -2.53 30.32 7.85
CA ARG A 390 -3.18 29.48 8.87
C ARG A 390 -4.25 28.57 8.28
N LEU A 391 -5.04 29.06 7.33
CA LEU A 391 -6.02 28.23 6.61
C LEU A 391 -5.32 27.16 5.76
N GLU A 392 -4.22 27.50 5.08
CA GLU A 392 -3.41 26.52 4.35
C GLU A 392 -2.90 25.40 5.28
N LEU A 393 -2.40 25.76 6.49
CA LEU A 393 -1.97 24.77 7.48
C LEU A 393 -3.12 23.84 7.92
N VAL A 394 -4.32 24.36 8.12
CA VAL A 394 -5.51 23.56 8.45
C VAL A 394 -5.84 22.61 7.28
N LEU A 395 -5.85 23.10 6.04
CA LEU A 395 -6.09 22.27 4.86
C LEU A 395 -5.04 21.16 4.70
N VAL A 396 -3.76 21.48 4.95
CA VAL A 396 -2.68 20.48 4.93
C VAL A 396 -2.93 19.39 5.97
N LEU A 397 -3.28 19.75 7.21
CA LEU A 397 -3.60 18.77 8.26
C LEU A 397 -4.77 17.89 7.89
N LEU A 398 -5.83 18.45 7.30
CA LEU A 398 -6.99 17.67 6.81
C LEU A 398 -6.58 16.73 5.68
N ILE A 399 -5.75 17.17 4.73
CA ILE A 399 -5.24 16.33 3.65
C ILE A 399 -4.40 15.18 4.21
N LEU A 400 -3.50 15.44 5.17
CA LEU A 400 -2.65 14.40 5.77
C LEU A 400 -3.46 13.35 6.52
N ALA A 401 -4.47 13.76 7.28
CA ALA A 401 -5.38 12.85 7.98
C ALA A 401 -6.20 12.01 7.01
N LEU A 402 -6.69 12.62 5.92
CA LEU A 402 -7.46 11.95 4.88
C LEU A 402 -6.60 10.92 4.14
N VAL A 403 -5.37 11.27 3.75
CA VAL A 403 -4.43 10.38 3.04
C VAL A 403 -4.03 9.19 3.90
N ALA A 404 -3.87 9.37 5.22
CA ALA A 404 -3.63 8.25 6.13
C ALA A 404 -4.75 7.20 6.10
N GLY A 405 -5.96 7.59 5.70
CA GLY A 405 -7.12 6.71 5.52
C GLY A 405 -7.06 5.80 4.28
N TRP A 406 -6.21 6.11 3.28
CA TRP A 406 -6.06 5.24 2.09
C TRP A 406 -5.56 3.83 2.41
N ARG A 407 -4.89 3.67 3.54
CA ARG A 407 -4.48 2.35 4.03
C ARG A 407 -5.63 1.34 4.07
N PHE A 408 -6.85 1.81 4.31
CA PHE A 408 -8.03 0.94 4.51
C PHE A 408 -8.82 0.68 3.23
N THR A 409 -8.32 1.17 2.09
CA THR A 409 -9.03 1.08 0.82
C THR A 409 -8.07 0.66 -0.29
N PRO A 410 -8.32 -0.48 -0.97
CA PRO A 410 -7.51 -0.88 -2.11
C PRO A 410 -7.74 0.07 -3.29
N PRO A 411 -6.69 0.39 -4.08
CA PRO A 411 -6.84 1.20 -5.28
C PRO A 411 -7.61 0.46 -6.37
N PRO A 412 -8.35 1.15 -7.24
CA PRO A 412 -9.11 0.55 -8.33
C PRO A 412 -8.30 -0.37 -9.22
N ARG A 413 -7.03 -0.03 -9.50
CA ARG A 413 -6.11 -0.87 -10.27
C ARG A 413 -5.96 -2.27 -9.67
N ALA A 414 -5.72 -2.35 -8.36
CA ALA A 414 -5.53 -3.63 -7.69
C ALA A 414 -6.81 -4.49 -7.74
N LEU A 415 -7.99 -3.86 -7.64
CA LEU A 415 -9.27 -4.57 -7.77
C LEU A 415 -9.49 -5.10 -9.19
N ALA A 416 -9.11 -4.34 -10.22
CA ALA A 416 -9.22 -4.76 -11.61
C ALA A 416 -8.28 -5.93 -11.94
N GLU A 417 -7.05 -5.93 -11.41
CA GLU A 417 -6.09 -7.04 -11.55
C GLU A 417 -6.67 -8.34 -10.99
N VAL A 418 -7.38 -8.25 -9.88
CA VAL A 418 -8.06 -9.37 -9.23
C VAL A 418 -9.21 -9.90 -10.06
N GLU A 419 -10.10 -9.01 -10.47
CA GLU A 419 -11.24 -9.38 -11.29
C GLU A 419 -10.75 -10.04 -12.58
N ALA A 420 -9.67 -9.56 -13.19
CA ALA A 420 -9.06 -10.16 -14.38
C ALA A 420 -8.46 -11.54 -14.09
N ALA A 421 -7.76 -11.72 -12.97
CA ALA A 421 -7.19 -13.01 -12.57
C ALA A 421 -8.28 -14.05 -12.27
N GLN A 422 -9.35 -13.63 -11.59
CA GLN A 422 -10.51 -14.49 -11.32
C GLN A 422 -11.24 -14.89 -12.62
N ALA A 423 -11.43 -13.95 -13.54
CA ALA A 423 -12.04 -14.22 -14.83
C ALA A 423 -11.19 -15.18 -15.69
N ALA A 424 -9.87 -14.97 -15.72
CA ALA A 424 -8.96 -15.87 -16.42
C ALA A 424 -9.01 -17.29 -15.85
N ARG A 425 -9.10 -17.41 -14.51
CA ARG A 425 -9.25 -18.72 -13.86
C ARG A 425 -10.60 -19.35 -14.14
N ALA A 426 -11.69 -18.59 -14.09
CA ALA A 426 -13.03 -19.09 -14.41
C ALA A 426 -13.07 -19.63 -15.84
N ALA A 427 -12.44 -18.94 -16.80
CA ALA A 427 -12.32 -19.39 -18.18
C ALA A 427 -11.54 -20.72 -18.32
N LEU A 428 -10.50 -20.92 -17.49
CA LEU A 428 -9.77 -22.20 -17.45
C LEU A 428 -10.61 -23.36 -16.88
N LEU A 429 -11.60 -23.07 -16.04
CA LEU A 429 -12.48 -24.05 -15.43
C LEU A 429 -13.74 -24.33 -16.27
N GLU A 430 -13.96 -23.54 -17.32
CA GLU A 430 -15.09 -23.78 -18.24
C GLU A 430 -15.00 -25.19 -18.85
N PRO A 431 -16.11 -25.89 -18.96
CA PRO A 431 -16.14 -27.20 -19.62
C PRO A 431 -15.68 -27.10 -21.06
N ILE A 432 -14.87 -28.07 -21.50
CA ILE A 432 -14.55 -28.25 -22.91
C ILE A 432 -15.68 -29.04 -23.53
N HIS A 433 -16.30 -28.49 -24.56
CA HIS A 433 -17.31 -29.15 -25.35
C HIS A 433 -16.74 -29.55 -26.71
N ALA A 434 -16.91 -30.79 -27.07
CA ALA A 434 -16.62 -31.28 -28.40
C ALA A 434 -17.83 -32.06 -28.90
N HIS A 435 -18.08 -32.03 -30.20
CA HIS A 435 -19.13 -32.81 -30.80
C HIS A 435 -18.61 -33.53 -32.07
N ALA A 436 -19.04 -34.74 -32.23
CA ALA A 436 -18.88 -35.49 -33.44
C ALA A 436 -20.26 -35.84 -34.01
N MET A 437 -20.40 -35.79 -35.31
CA MET A 437 -21.66 -36.06 -35.99
C MET A 437 -21.39 -36.96 -37.19
N ASP A 438 -22.23 -37.98 -37.32
CA ASP A 438 -22.31 -38.83 -38.50
C ASP A 438 -23.75 -38.76 -39.06
N ASP A 439 -24.03 -39.38 -40.19
CA ASP A 439 -25.32 -39.36 -40.88
C ASP A 439 -26.51 -39.85 -40.03
N LYS A 440 -26.24 -40.51 -38.91
CA LYS A 440 -27.27 -41.15 -38.06
C LYS A 440 -27.18 -40.79 -36.57
N ILE A 441 -26.04 -40.31 -36.10
CA ILE A 441 -25.77 -40.18 -34.68
C ILE A 441 -24.99 -38.87 -34.43
N MET A 442 -25.35 -38.18 -33.36
CA MET A 442 -24.58 -37.09 -32.79
C MET A 442 -24.05 -37.51 -31.42
N ALA A 443 -22.79 -37.22 -31.15
CA ALA A 443 -22.17 -37.41 -29.84
C ALA A 443 -21.63 -36.10 -29.33
N GLY A 444 -22.14 -35.63 -28.21
CA GLY A 444 -21.62 -34.51 -27.44
C GLY A 444 -20.70 -34.98 -26.32
N LEU A 445 -19.52 -34.42 -26.24
CA LEU A 445 -18.55 -34.69 -25.18
C LEU A 445 -18.37 -33.44 -24.35
N THR A 446 -18.57 -33.53 -23.04
CA THR A 446 -18.31 -32.46 -22.07
C THR A 446 -17.24 -32.90 -21.09
N ILE A 447 -16.13 -32.16 -21.01
CA ILE A 447 -15.04 -32.43 -20.07
C ILE A 447 -15.02 -31.30 -19.02
N THR A 448 -15.24 -31.64 -17.76
CA THR A 448 -15.28 -30.69 -16.63
C THR A 448 -14.29 -31.09 -15.53
N PRO A 449 -13.41 -30.21 -15.06
CA PRO A 449 -13.07 -28.89 -15.61
C PRO A 449 -12.23 -28.99 -16.91
N GLY A 450 -12.15 -27.90 -17.68
CA GLY A 450 -11.34 -27.83 -18.91
C GLY A 450 -9.83 -27.71 -18.66
N THR A 451 -9.30 -28.23 -17.54
CA THR A 451 -7.89 -28.15 -17.14
C THR A 451 -7.27 -29.50 -16.96
N ALA A 452 -5.92 -29.59 -17.06
CA ALA A 452 -5.19 -30.83 -16.78
C ALA A 452 -5.40 -31.28 -15.32
N GLY A 453 -5.70 -32.56 -15.13
CA GLY A 453 -5.95 -33.14 -13.81
C GLY A 453 -7.12 -34.13 -13.86
N PRO A 454 -7.68 -34.52 -12.69
CA PRO A 454 -8.90 -35.31 -12.65
C PRO A 454 -10.06 -34.56 -13.29
N VAL A 455 -10.68 -35.14 -14.29
CA VAL A 455 -11.80 -34.58 -15.04
C VAL A 455 -12.99 -35.51 -15.02
N ARG A 456 -14.19 -34.95 -15.04
CA ARG A 456 -15.41 -35.68 -15.35
C ARG A 456 -15.69 -35.54 -16.83
N ILE A 457 -15.94 -36.67 -17.46
CA ILE A 457 -16.28 -36.74 -18.86
C ILE A 457 -17.74 -37.20 -18.95
N GLU A 458 -18.58 -36.36 -19.53
CA GLU A 458 -19.98 -36.67 -19.82
C GLU A 458 -20.13 -36.80 -21.34
N ILE A 459 -20.78 -37.86 -21.77
CA ILE A 459 -21.02 -38.14 -23.18
C ILE A 459 -22.53 -38.28 -23.35
N GLU A 460 -23.08 -37.50 -24.23
CA GLU A 460 -24.47 -37.57 -24.65
C GLU A 460 -24.51 -38.05 -26.11
N VAL A 461 -25.22 -39.12 -26.36
CA VAL A 461 -25.41 -39.66 -27.73
C VAL A 461 -26.86 -39.54 -28.11
N THR A 462 -27.13 -38.88 -29.23
CA THR A 462 -28.47 -38.68 -29.76
C THR A 462 -28.54 -39.08 -31.24
N ASP A 463 -29.72 -39.37 -31.73
CA ASP A 463 -29.97 -39.46 -33.18
C ASP A 463 -30.03 -38.07 -33.83
N ILE A 464 -30.33 -38.04 -35.14
CA ILE A 464 -30.44 -36.79 -35.91
C ILE A 464 -31.66 -35.94 -35.51
N ASP A 465 -32.61 -36.52 -34.79
CA ASP A 465 -33.81 -35.84 -34.27
C ASP A 465 -33.64 -35.39 -32.79
N TYR A 466 -32.41 -35.50 -32.26
CA TYR A 466 -32.03 -35.20 -30.87
C TYR A 466 -32.65 -36.10 -29.81
N GLU A 467 -33.11 -37.31 -30.19
CA GLU A 467 -33.58 -38.29 -29.22
C GLU A 467 -32.40 -39.09 -28.63
N PRO A 468 -32.34 -39.28 -27.30
CA PRO A 468 -31.23 -40.00 -26.65
C PRO A 468 -31.14 -41.45 -27.11
N ILE A 469 -29.94 -41.91 -27.43
CA ILE A 469 -29.62 -43.31 -27.78
C ILE A 469 -28.74 -43.90 -26.69
N GLU A 470 -29.09 -45.10 -26.22
CA GLU A 470 -28.19 -45.89 -25.38
C GLU A 470 -27.14 -46.60 -26.25
N PRO A 471 -25.86 -46.18 -26.26
CA PRO A 471 -24.81 -46.82 -27.06
C PRO A 471 -24.39 -48.12 -26.44
N VAL A 472 -24.11 -49.14 -27.26
CA VAL A 472 -23.60 -50.47 -26.82
C VAL A 472 -22.16 -50.36 -26.33
N ALA A 473 -21.39 -49.45 -26.91
CA ALA A 473 -20.03 -49.14 -26.49
C ALA A 473 -19.64 -47.73 -26.94
N VAL A 474 -18.86 -47.02 -26.11
CA VAL A 474 -18.25 -45.73 -26.43
C VAL A 474 -16.74 -45.84 -26.22
N ASN A 475 -15.96 -45.53 -27.24
CA ASN A 475 -14.51 -45.49 -27.17
C ASN A 475 -14.04 -44.03 -27.33
N ILE A 476 -13.30 -43.52 -26.34
CA ILE A 476 -12.69 -42.18 -26.40
C ILE A 476 -11.18 -42.36 -26.51
N THR A 477 -10.57 -41.70 -27.48
CA THR A 477 -9.12 -41.67 -27.64
C THR A 477 -8.62 -40.23 -27.45
N PHE A 478 -7.73 -40.07 -26.50
CA PHE A 478 -7.01 -38.79 -26.30
C PHE A 478 -5.64 -38.90 -26.96
N SER A 479 -5.29 -37.96 -27.83
CA SER A 479 -3.96 -37.82 -28.41
C SER A 479 -3.39 -36.43 -28.06
N ALA A 480 -2.11 -36.38 -27.66
CA ALA A 480 -1.41 -35.13 -27.56
C ALA A 480 -1.03 -34.64 -28.96
N PRO A 481 -1.19 -33.36 -29.30
CA PRO A 481 -0.57 -32.82 -30.51
C PRO A 481 0.97 -32.94 -30.39
N GLU A 482 1.63 -33.37 -31.49
CA GLU A 482 3.10 -33.44 -31.59
C GLU A 482 3.77 -32.07 -31.50
#